data_d7746972353fb55c6ac2777c94ac212c
#
_entry.id   d7746972353fb55c6ac2777c94ac212c
#
_cell.length_a   1.000
_cell.length_b   1.000
_cell.length_c   1.000
_cell.angle_alpha   90.00
_cell.angle_beta   90.00
_cell.angle_gamma   90.00
#
_symmetry.space_group_name_H-M   'P 1'
#
loop_
_entity.id
_entity.type
_entity.pdbx_description
1 polymer ?
#
loop_
_entity_poly.entity_id
_entity_poly.type
_entity_poly.pdbx_seq_one_letter_code
_entity_poly.pdbx_strand_id
1 'polypeptide(L)'
;MMKVCYSEMDTPAGLSCRLEAAGHAGYAPAGQDIVCAGASTVMQGLVYLLAGEENAHSEAFDEPDGPRLAVSVDAPCEEWVRGAFELAKACFALMAERYPENVRFADVSRRGKESMMDLQLFAAEATAACGGNREPRLGQRPAEHE
;
A
#
# COMPACT_ATOMS: atom_id res chain seq x y z
N MET A 1 -12.43 10.23 -2.27
CA MET A 1 -11.11 10.16 -1.64
C MET A 1 -10.49 8.79 -1.86
N MET A 2 -9.26 8.76 -2.30
CA MET A 2 -8.51 7.52 -2.44
C MET A 2 -7.91 7.13 -1.11
N LYS A 3 -8.06 5.87 -0.73
CA LYS A 3 -7.51 5.35 0.51
C LYS A 3 -6.46 4.30 0.18
N VAL A 4 -5.28 4.48 0.73
CA VAL A 4 -4.13 3.60 0.49
C VAL A 4 -3.65 3.03 1.81
N CYS A 5 -3.46 1.74 1.85
CA CYS A 5 -3.06 1.05 3.07
C CYS A 5 -1.92 0.08 2.77
N TYR A 6 -0.89 0.17 3.59
CA TYR A 6 0.23 -0.76 3.53
C TYR A 6 0.31 -1.57 4.80
N SER A 7 0.67 -2.84 4.66
CA SER A 7 0.87 -3.69 5.82
C SER A 7 2.00 -4.68 5.59
N GLU A 8 2.74 -4.99 6.64
CA GLU A 8 3.72 -6.06 6.68
C GLU A 8 3.36 -7.00 7.81
N MET A 9 3.61 -8.26 7.61
CA MET A 9 3.32 -9.27 8.61
C MET A 9 4.50 -10.23 8.72
N ASP A 10 4.97 -10.46 9.95
CA ASP A 10 5.93 -11.51 10.22
C ASP A 10 5.20 -12.84 10.30
N THR A 11 5.70 -13.82 9.57
CA THR A 11 5.17 -15.18 9.62
C THR A 11 6.33 -16.13 9.90
N PRO A 12 6.06 -17.39 10.29
CA PRO A 12 7.12 -18.37 10.43
C PRO A 12 7.95 -18.58 9.16
N ALA A 13 7.35 -18.30 8.00
CA ALA A 13 8.03 -18.43 6.72
C ALA A 13 8.79 -17.16 6.31
N GLY A 14 8.68 -16.08 7.08
CA GLY A 14 9.32 -14.80 6.78
C GLY A 14 8.32 -13.67 6.71
N LEU A 15 8.70 -12.58 6.07
CA LEU A 15 7.89 -11.38 5.98
C LEU A 15 6.97 -11.42 4.77
N SER A 16 5.73 -11.02 4.94
CA SER A 16 4.79 -10.78 3.84
C SER A 16 4.45 -9.30 3.76
N CYS A 17 4.16 -8.81 2.57
CA CYS A 17 3.85 -7.39 2.31
C CYS A 17 2.56 -7.26 1.52
N ARG A 18 1.80 -6.20 1.78
CA ARG A 18 0.59 -5.92 1.02
C ARG A 18 0.37 -4.41 0.92
N LEU A 19 0.07 -3.95 -0.28
CA LEU A 19 -0.30 -2.56 -0.53
C LEU A 19 -1.62 -2.54 -1.30
N GLU A 20 -2.55 -1.75 -0.84
CA GLU A 20 -3.86 -1.64 -1.46
C GLU A 20 -4.24 -0.18 -1.63
N ALA A 21 -4.76 0.15 -2.80
CA ALA A 21 -5.30 1.48 -3.09
C ALA A 21 -6.74 1.31 -3.54
N ALA A 22 -7.64 2.10 -2.96
CA ALA A 22 -9.07 1.99 -3.23
C ALA A 22 -9.71 3.36 -3.41
N GLY A 23 -10.64 3.43 -4.35
CA GLY A 23 -11.43 4.64 -4.60
C GLY A 23 -10.79 5.59 -5.60
N HIS A 24 -11.52 6.66 -5.87
CA HIS A 24 -11.04 7.73 -6.75
C HIS A 24 -10.51 8.88 -5.90
N ALA A 25 -9.46 9.51 -6.38
CA ALA A 25 -8.89 10.67 -5.68
C ALA A 25 -9.86 11.87 -5.66
N GLY A 26 -10.66 12.02 -6.70
CA GLY A 26 -11.62 13.12 -6.77
C GLY A 26 -10.97 14.47 -6.98
N TYR A 27 -9.80 14.50 -7.56
CA TYR A 27 -9.06 15.73 -7.83
C TYR A 27 -9.60 16.44 -9.06
N ALA A 28 -9.98 15.70 -10.08
CA ALA A 28 -10.52 16.22 -11.32
C ALA A 28 -11.37 15.15 -12.01
N PRO A 29 -12.13 15.49 -13.05
CA PRO A 29 -12.91 14.50 -13.79
C PRO A 29 -12.02 13.40 -14.38
N ALA A 30 -12.64 12.27 -14.69
CA ALA A 30 -11.97 11.14 -15.29
C ALA A 30 -11.19 11.57 -16.54
N GLY A 31 -9.96 11.09 -16.65
CA GLY A 31 -9.08 11.46 -17.75
C GLY A 31 -8.28 12.74 -17.52
N GLN A 32 -8.59 13.49 -16.47
CA GLN A 32 -7.91 14.73 -16.13
C GLN A 32 -7.36 14.75 -14.71
N ASP A 33 -7.53 13.65 -13.99
CA ASP A 33 -7.13 13.56 -12.59
C ASP A 33 -5.67 13.09 -12.49
N ILE A 34 -4.78 14.04 -12.27
CA ILE A 34 -3.35 13.74 -12.16
C ILE A 34 -3.02 12.94 -10.91
N VAL A 35 -3.82 13.06 -9.87
CA VAL A 35 -3.61 12.30 -8.63
C VAL A 35 -3.94 10.83 -8.87
N CYS A 36 -5.05 10.54 -9.52
CA CYS A 36 -5.40 9.18 -9.92
C CYS A 36 -4.35 8.61 -10.87
N ALA A 37 -3.87 9.40 -11.82
CA ALA A 37 -2.85 8.96 -12.77
C ALA A 37 -1.55 8.62 -12.05
N GLY A 38 -1.14 9.45 -11.10
CA GLY A 38 0.05 9.19 -10.30
C GLY A 38 -0.07 7.90 -9.49
N ALA A 39 -1.19 7.74 -8.80
CA ALA A 39 -1.45 6.54 -8.00
C ALA A 39 -1.48 5.30 -8.87
N SER A 40 -2.14 5.37 -10.02
CA SER A 40 -2.21 4.24 -10.96
C SER A 40 -0.82 3.84 -11.45
N THR A 41 0.02 4.82 -11.75
CA THR A 41 1.38 4.55 -12.21
C THR A 41 2.17 3.81 -11.14
N VAL A 42 2.08 4.24 -9.89
CA VAL A 42 2.81 3.59 -8.79
C VAL A 42 2.32 2.16 -8.61
N MET A 43 1.01 1.95 -8.55
CA MET A 43 0.45 0.63 -8.31
C MET A 43 0.71 -0.32 -9.48
N GLN A 44 0.49 0.14 -10.70
CA GLN A 44 0.71 -0.70 -11.88
C GLN A 44 2.18 -0.96 -12.12
N GLY A 45 3.05 0.02 -11.80
CA GLY A 45 4.48 -0.18 -11.84
C GLY A 45 4.93 -1.29 -10.91
N LEU A 46 4.34 -1.33 -9.72
CA LEU A 46 4.63 -2.38 -8.75
C LEU A 46 4.16 -3.75 -9.26
N VAL A 47 2.97 -3.82 -9.83
CA VAL A 47 2.46 -5.05 -10.45
C VAL A 47 3.39 -5.52 -11.56
N TYR A 48 3.80 -4.59 -12.41
CA TYR A 48 4.67 -4.90 -13.53
C TYR A 48 6.04 -5.42 -13.08
N LEU A 49 6.59 -4.76 -12.06
CA LEU A 49 7.90 -5.15 -11.51
C LEU A 49 7.86 -6.56 -10.90
N LEU A 50 6.76 -6.91 -10.24
CA LEU A 50 6.63 -8.16 -9.52
C LEU A 50 6.04 -9.30 -10.35
N ALA A 51 5.79 -9.07 -11.63
CA ALA A 51 5.11 -10.05 -12.48
C ALA A 51 5.84 -11.39 -12.59
N GLY A 52 7.16 -11.39 -12.41
CA GLY A 52 7.96 -12.60 -12.48
C GLY A 52 8.12 -13.35 -11.16
N GLU A 53 7.59 -12.79 -10.06
CA GLU A 53 7.74 -13.39 -8.74
C GLU A 53 6.59 -14.35 -8.46
N GLU A 54 6.92 -15.60 -8.14
CA GLU A 54 5.91 -16.63 -7.92
C GLU A 54 5.01 -16.37 -6.73
N ASN A 55 5.54 -15.69 -5.72
CA ASN A 55 4.79 -15.39 -4.50
C ASN A 55 4.12 -14.02 -4.53
N ALA A 56 4.14 -13.35 -5.67
CA ALA A 56 3.47 -12.06 -5.82
C ALA A 56 2.09 -12.25 -6.42
N HIS A 57 1.13 -11.48 -5.89
CA HIS A 57 -0.26 -11.53 -6.33
C HIS A 57 -0.79 -10.12 -6.48
N SER A 58 -1.66 -9.94 -7.47
CA SER A 58 -2.40 -8.68 -7.61
C SER A 58 -3.86 -8.99 -7.82
N GLU A 59 -4.71 -8.15 -7.25
CA GLU A 59 -6.16 -8.28 -7.36
C GLU A 59 -6.74 -6.92 -7.70
N ALA A 60 -7.56 -6.88 -8.72
CA ALA A 60 -8.22 -5.66 -9.14
C ALA A 60 -9.73 -5.88 -9.11
N PHE A 61 -10.43 -4.94 -8.49
CA PHE A 61 -11.88 -5.00 -8.36
C PHE A 61 -12.48 -3.67 -8.79
N ASP A 62 -13.64 -3.75 -9.46
CA ASP A 62 -14.47 -2.60 -9.72
C ASP A 62 -15.59 -2.63 -8.69
N GLU A 63 -15.52 -1.75 -7.71
CA GLU A 63 -16.51 -1.66 -6.66
C GLU A 63 -17.40 -0.44 -6.86
N PRO A 64 -18.61 -0.42 -6.26
CA PRO A 64 -19.49 0.75 -6.40
C PRO A 64 -18.84 2.06 -6.00
N ASP A 65 -17.92 2.01 -5.02
CA ASP A 65 -17.21 3.19 -4.53
C ASP A 65 -16.00 3.57 -5.37
N GLY A 66 -15.72 2.80 -6.40
CA GLY A 66 -14.57 3.03 -7.27
C GLY A 66 -13.66 1.80 -7.36
N PRO A 67 -12.59 1.90 -8.12
CA PRO A 67 -11.67 0.77 -8.31
C PRO A 67 -10.87 0.47 -7.06
N ARG A 68 -10.45 -0.77 -6.94
CA ARG A 68 -9.55 -1.21 -5.89
C ARG A 68 -8.48 -2.09 -6.50
N LEU A 69 -7.23 -1.82 -6.19
CA LEU A 69 -6.11 -2.64 -6.62
C LEU A 69 -5.26 -2.99 -5.41
N ALA A 70 -5.00 -4.26 -5.23
CA ALA A 70 -4.13 -4.75 -4.15
C ALA A 70 -2.98 -5.53 -4.74
N VAL A 71 -1.80 -5.30 -4.19
CA VAL A 71 -0.59 -6.04 -4.55
C VAL A 71 -0.04 -6.65 -3.27
N SER A 72 0.20 -7.94 -3.28
CA SER A 72 0.73 -8.63 -2.11
C SER A 72 1.84 -9.59 -2.51
N VAL A 73 2.75 -9.80 -1.59
CA VAL A 73 3.82 -10.78 -1.75
C VAL A 73 3.83 -11.65 -0.51
N ASP A 74 3.66 -12.94 -0.72
CA ASP A 74 3.67 -13.91 0.37
C ASP A 74 5.10 -14.10 0.89
N ALA A 75 5.19 -14.50 2.15
CA ALA A 75 6.47 -14.78 2.76
C ALA A 75 7.20 -15.95 2.07
N PRO A 76 8.50 -15.87 1.91
CA PRO A 76 9.38 -14.79 2.32
C PRO A 76 9.47 -13.68 1.28
N CYS A 77 9.34 -12.45 1.73
CA CYS A 77 9.51 -11.28 0.87
C CYS A 77 10.99 -10.89 0.85
N GLU A 78 11.59 -10.89 -0.32
CA GLU A 78 13.00 -10.57 -0.46
C GLU A 78 13.27 -9.08 -0.23
N GLU A 79 14.50 -8.74 0.10
CA GLU A 79 14.85 -7.36 0.43
C GLU A 79 14.58 -6.39 -0.72
N TRP A 80 14.88 -6.77 -1.94
CA TRP A 80 14.64 -5.87 -3.07
C TRP A 80 13.13 -5.63 -3.29
N VAL A 81 12.31 -6.65 -3.00
CA VAL A 81 10.86 -6.51 -3.08
C VAL A 81 10.38 -5.53 -2.02
N ARG A 82 10.92 -5.63 -0.81
CA ARG A 82 10.61 -4.66 0.24
C ARG A 82 11.02 -3.25 -0.17
N GLY A 83 12.16 -3.12 -0.84
CA GLY A 83 12.59 -1.84 -1.39
C GLY A 83 11.59 -1.25 -2.37
N ALA A 84 11.01 -2.10 -3.21
CA ALA A 84 9.98 -1.65 -4.15
C ALA A 84 8.74 -1.15 -3.41
N PHE A 85 8.31 -1.88 -2.38
CA PHE A 85 7.19 -1.43 -1.55
C PHE A 85 7.53 -0.15 -0.79
N GLU A 86 8.76 -0.01 -0.33
CA GLU A 86 9.18 1.21 0.37
C GLU A 86 9.09 2.44 -0.54
N LEU A 87 9.48 2.29 -1.79
CA LEU A 87 9.34 3.38 -2.76
C LEU A 87 7.86 3.71 -3.00
N ALA A 88 7.04 2.69 -3.18
CA ALA A 88 5.60 2.90 -3.38
C ALA A 88 4.98 3.61 -2.17
N LYS A 89 5.35 3.19 -0.96
CA LYS A 89 4.90 3.86 0.27
C LYS A 89 5.30 5.32 0.30
N ALA A 90 6.54 5.60 -0.05
CA ALA A 90 7.04 6.98 -0.07
C ALA A 90 6.24 7.83 -1.06
N CYS A 91 5.91 7.28 -2.20
CA CYS A 91 5.10 7.98 -3.20
C CYS A 91 3.71 8.29 -2.66
N PHE A 92 3.07 7.33 -2.01
CA PHE A 92 1.73 7.57 -1.47
C PHE A 92 1.74 8.50 -0.26
N ALA A 93 2.78 8.42 0.58
CA ALA A 93 2.94 9.37 1.68
C ALA A 93 3.09 10.79 1.14
N LEU A 94 3.89 10.96 0.09
CA LEU A 94 4.05 12.25 -0.57
C LEU A 94 2.73 12.76 -1.14
N MET A 95 1.97 11.88 -1.79
CA MET A 95 0.68 12.24 -2.36
C MET A 95 -0.31 12.66 -1.27
N ALA A 96 -0.34 11.92 -0.16
CA ALA A 96 -1.23 12.25 0.96
C ALA A 96 -0.84 13.58 1.60
N GLU A 97 0.43 13.91 1.62
CA GLU A 97 0.90 15.18 2.14
C GLU A 97 0.53 16.35 1.23
N ARG A 98 0.66 16.15 -0.07
CA ARG A 98 0.37 17.21 -1.05
C ARG A 98 -1.10 17.35 -1.40
N TYR A 99 -1.84 16.27 -1.32
CA TYR A 99 -3.26 16.24 -1.68
C TYR A 99 -4.07 15.59 -0.55
N PRO A 100 -4.06 16.22 0.65
CA PRO A 100 -4.68 15.59 1.83
C PRO A 100 -6.19 15.40 1.72
N GLU A 101 -6.84 16.13 0.83
CA GLU A 101 -8.28 15.99 0.61
C GLU A 101 -8.60 14.91 -0.42
N ASN A 102 -7.60 14.39 -1.09
CA ASN A 102 -7.77 13.45 -2.19
C ASN A 102 -7.17 12.09 -1.93
N VAL A 103 -6.13 12.02 -1.09
CA VAL A 103 -5.43 10.78 -0.79
C VAL A 103 -5.21 10.67 0.70
N ARG A 104 -5.53 9.51 1.24
CA ARG A 104 -5.20 9.16 2.61
C ARG A 104 -4.32 7.93 2.57
N PHE A 105 -3.21 7.98 3.28
CA PHE A 105 -2.28 6.85 3.35
C PHE A 105 -2.11 6.41 4.80
N ALA A 106 -2.18 5.10 5.01
CA ALA A 106 -1.93 4.51 6.32
C ALA A 106 -0.97 3.34 6.18
N ASP A 107 0.03 3.33 7.05
CA ASP A 107 0.91 2.18 7.24
C ASP A 107 0.48 1.54 8.55
N VAL A 108 -0.17 0.39 8.45
CA VAL A 108 -0.69 -0.30 9.63
C VAL A 108 0.31 -1.31 10.18
N SER A 109 1.56 -1.18 9.77
CA SER A 109 2.63 -1.99 10.32
C SER A 109 2.85 -1.68 11.79
N ARG A 110 2.97 -2.70 12.59
CA ARG A 110 3.17 -2.52 14.00
C ARG A 110 4.63 -2.27 14.31
N ARG A 111 4.92 -1.16 14.94
CA ARG A 111 6.31 -0.78 15.22
C ARG A 111 6.72 -0.99 16.64
N GLY A 112 5.76 -1.04 17.54
CA GLY A 112 6.03 -1.16 18.93
C GLY A 112 4.84 -0.71 19.75
N LYS A 113 4.99 -0.76 21.07
CA LYS A 113 3.87 -0.49 21.96
C LYS A 113 3.49 0.98 21.99
N GLU A 114 4.46 1.85 21.88
CA GLU A 114 4.25 3.30 22.00
C GLU A 114 3.45 3.87 20.84
N SER A 115 3.43 3.20 19.72
CA SER A 115 2.66 3.69 18.56
C SER A 115 1.35 2.97 18.38
N MET A 116 0.97 2.10 19.29
CA MET A 116 -0.24 1.30 19.13
C MET A 116 -1.51 2.13 19.04
N MET A 117 -1.62 3.16 19.84
CA MET A 117 -2.83 3.99 19.83
C MET A 117 -3.00 4.72 18.52
N ASP A 118 -1.93 5.30 18.00
CA ASP A 118 -1.97 5.97 16.71
C ASP A 118 -2.28 4.98 15.60
N LEU A 119 -1.66 3.81 15.64
CA LEU A 119 -1.92 2.77 14.66
C LEU A 119 -3.37 2.30 14.70
N GLN A 120 -3.98 2.24 15.87
CA GLN A 120 -5.36 1.83 15.98
C GLN A 120 -6.30 2.84 15.33
N LEU A 121 -6.03 4.13 15.50
CA LEU A 121 -6.82 5.15 14.84
C LEU A 121 -6.71 5.06 13.32
N PHE A 122 -5.50 4.91 12.82
CA PHE A 122 -5.29 4.72 11.40
C PHE A 122 -5.91 3.43 10.91
N ALA A 123 -5.77 2.34 11.68
CA ALA A 123 -6.32 1.05 11.31
C ALA A 123 -7.84 1.07 11.20
N ALA A 124 -8.53 1.81 12.07
CA ALA A 124 -9.98 1.90 12.03
C ALA A 124 -10.46 2.51 10.71
N GLU A 125 -9.76 3.52 10.21
CA GLU A 125 -10.10 4.13 8.93
C GLU A 125 -9.57 3.32 7.75
N ALA A 126 -8.37 2.78 7.90
CA ALA A 126 -7.71 2.03 6.84
C ALA A 126 -8.37 0.66 6.61
N THR A 127 -8.90 0.04 7.66
CA THR A 127 -9.57 -1.25 7.54
C THR A 127 -10.78 -1.16 6.63
N ALA A 128 -11.48 -0.04 6.68
CA ALA A 128 -12.60 0.19 5.78
C ALA A 128 -12.14 0.25 4.32
N ALA A 129 -10.91 0.66 4.08
CA ALA A 129 -10.35 0.74 2.73
C ALA A 129 -9.67 -0.55 2.32
N CYS A 130 -8.89 -1.13 3.23
CA CYS A 130 -8.04 -2.26 2.92
C CYS A 130 -8.68 -3.62 3.13
N GLY A 131 -9.75 -3.67 3.90
CA GLY A 131 -10.46 -4.93 4.14
C GLY A 131 -9.61 -5.99 4.82
N GLY A 132 -8.51 -5.61 5.41
CA GLY A 132 -7.61 -6.57 6.03
C GLY A 132 -7.18 -6.11 7.40
N ASN A 133 -7.18 -7.03 8.31
CA ASN A 133 -6.67 -6.78 9.64
C ASN A 133 -5.37 -7.54 9.77
N ARG A 134 -4.29 -6.85 9.61
CA ARG A 134 -2.98 -7.46 9.71
C ARG A 134 -2.17 -6.74 10.75
N GLU A 135 -1.28 -7.47 11.33
CA GLU A 135 -0.33 -6.91 12.25
C GLU A 135 1.01 -6.80 11.56
N PRO A 136 1.15 -5.81 10.75
CA PRO A 136 2.38 -5.69 9.99
C PRO A 136 3.50 -5.22 10.89
N ARG A 137 4.67 -5.50 10.46
CA ARG A 137 5.86 -4.99 11.09
C ARG A 137 6.61 -4.14 10.10
N LEU A 138 6.98 -2.98 10.54
CA LEU A 138 7.78 -2.14 9.69
C LEU A 138 9.15 -2.77 9.53
N GLY A 139 9.49 -3.03 8.34
CA GLY A 139 10.80 -3.52 8.02
C GLY A 139 11.81 -2.40 7.97
N GLN A 140 13.05 -2.77 8.04
CA GLN A 140 14.10 -1.83 7.77
C GLN A 140 14.19 -1.64 6.26
N ARG A 141 14.71 -0.50 5.88
CA ARG A 141 14.95 -0.28 4.46
C ARG A 141 15.92 -1.35 3.98
N PRO A 142 15.62 -2.02 2.91
CA PRO A 142 16.49 -3.09 2.44
C PRO A 142 17.81 -2.52 1.95
N ALA A 143 18.78 -3.39 1.90
CA ALA A 143 20.05 -3.06 1.29
C ALA A 143 19.84 -2.83 -0.21
N GLU A 144 20.86 -2.23 -0.83
CA GLU A 144 20.78 -1.97 -2.25
C GLU A 144 20.49 -3.22 -3.03
N HIS A 145 19.62 -3.06 -4.00
CA HIS A 145 19.26 -4.15 -4.90
C HIS A 145 19.79 -3.82 -6.29
N GLU A 146 20.42 -4.79 -6.92
CA GLU A 146 20.95 -4.63 -8.27
C GLU A 146 20.08 -5.29 -9.31
#